data_2840ab4a8e6fe5b52d6a83adca6a2b27
#
_entry.id   2840ab4a8e6fe5b52d6a83adca6a2b27
#
_cell.length_a   1.000
_cell.length_b   1.000
_cell.length_c   1.000
_cell.angle_alpha   90.00
_cell.angle_beta   90.00
_cell.angle_gamma   90.00
#
_symmetry.space_group_name_H-M   'P 1'
#
loop_
_entity.id
_entity.type
_entity.pdbx_description
1 polymer ?
#
loop_
_entity_poly.entity_id
_entity_poly.type
_entity_poly.pdbx_seq_one_letter_code
_entity_poly.pdbx_strand_id
1 'polypeptide(L)'
;MNPPEDWLIFENTHEAIVDPETWHLAQQTRKTVHRIDTTGEANPLTGLLFCADCGAKMYNHRGNHKTSNGGVRYTDIYNCATYTLTLQRETKKCCSHSVSTKAMRELILYTIRTVSEYAIANEEEFRQRVLDASRIKQEAEAKGLKKKLAKAKKRYAELDVLIKKLYESYAMEKISEHRFDMLSAEYEQEQAELESVIAADQVELEIFHADATRADQFMVLAKKHTDFSELTTPMINEFIEKILIHGPEKIDGERTMEIEIYLKFIGKFDVPMPEPTPEEIAAAEADRKRRAANREKYARKKARREQGKLEEQLAQVAEETISVAEEQTA
;
A
#
# COMPACT_ATOMS: atom_id res chain seq x y z
N MET A 1 13.57 -6.35 32.41
CA MET A 1 14.35 -7.02 31.35
C MET A 1 15.56 -6.16 31.09
N ASN A 2 16.73 -6.74 31.01
CA ASN A 2 17.93 -6.00 30.64
C ASN A 2 17.83 -5.52 29.20
N PRO A 3 18.38 -4.34 28.83
CA PRO A 3 18.40 -3.89 27.46
C PRO A 3 19.19 -4.87 26.58
N PRO A 4 18.86 -4.96 25.26
CA PRO A 4 19.50 -5.92 24.35
C PRO A 4 21.02 -5.85 24.29
N GLU A 5 21.57 -4.67 24.60
CA GLU A 5 23.00 -4.37 24.63
C GLU A 5 23.76 -5.14 25.75
N ASP A 6 23.04 -5.50 26.81
CA ASP A 6 23.57 -6.25 27.95
C ASP A 6 23.38 -7.78 27.84
N TRP A 7 22.84 -8.27 26.69
CA TRP A 7 22.57 -9.68 26.50
C TRP A 7 23.83 -10.43 26.12
N LEU A 8 24.17 -11.46 26.89
CA LEU A 8 25.18 -12.45 26.49
C LEU A 8 24.53 -13.44 25.53
N ILE A 9 24.89 -13.34 24.25
CA ILE A 9 24.34 -14.18 23.18
C ILE A 9 25.37 -15.29 22.89
N PHE A 10 24.94 -16.53 23.04
CA PHE A 10 25.72 -17.72 22.67
C PHE A 10 25.14 -18.28 21.37
N GLU A 11 25.88 -18.20 20.30
CA GLU A 11 25.48 -18.70 18.99
C GLU A 11 25.75 -20.20 18.86
N ASN A 12 24.91 -20.90 18.06
CA ASN A 12 25.04 -22.32 17.71
C ASN A 12 25.09 -23.28 18.90
N THR A 13 24.36 -23.00 19.97
CA THR A 13 24.31 -23.85 21.17
C THR A 13 23.47 -25.12 20.97
N HIS A 14 22.60 -25.17 19.98
CA HIS A 14 21.79 -26.33 19.62
C HIS A 14 21.35 -26.24 18.15
N GLU A 15 20.89 -27.36 17.61
CA GLU A 15 20.31 -27.42 16.27
C GLU A 15 19.06 -26.53 16.18
N ALA A 16 18.90 -25.83 15.08
CA ALA A 16 17.79 -24.91 14.88
C ALA A 16 16.45 -25.69 14.85
N ILE A 17 15.50 -25.33 15.73
CA ILE A 17 14.16 -25.92 15.80
C ILE A 17 13.30 -25.46 14.62
N VAL A 18 13.55 -24.24 14.13
CA VAL A 18 12.86 -23.62 13.01
C VAL A 18 13.91 -23.16 12.00
N ASP A 19 13.67 -23.41 10.72
CA ASP A 19 14.59 -22.95 9.67
C ASP A 19 14.70 -21.41 9.67
N PRO A 20 15.85 -20.86 9.23
CA PRO A 20 16.10 -19.42 9.23
C PRO A 20 15.08 -18.62 8.43
N GLU A 21 14.57 -19.17 7.32
CA GLU A 21 13.59 -18.46 6.46
C GLU A 21 12.25 -18.30 7.20
N THR A 22 11.74 -19.37 7.81
CA THR A 22 10.53 -19.33 8.63
C THR A 22 10.69 -18.40 9.83
N TRP A 23 11.88 -18.40 10.46
CA TRP A 23 12.18 -17.47 11.55
C TRP A 23 12.12 -16.00 11.09
N HIS A 24 12.77 -15.66 9.99
CA HIS A 24 12.75 -14.31 9.44
C HIS A 24 11.35 -13.87 9.05
N LEU A 25 10.58 -14.74 8.41
CA LEU A 25 9.17 -14.48 8.07
C LEU A 25 8.33 -14.19 9.31
N ALA A 26 8.50 -14.98 10.36
CA ALA A 26 7.82 -14.78 11.64
C ALA A 26 8.21 -13.44 12.30
N GLN A 27 9.49 -13.06 12.27
CA GLN A 27 9.94 -11.77 12.80
C GLN A 27 9.40 -10.59 11.99
N GLN A 28 9.31 -10.69 10.67
CA GLN A 28 8.68 -9.66 9.83
C GLN A 28 7.20 -9.49 10.16
N THR A 29 6.48 -10.60 10.31
CA THR A 29 5.05 -10.59 10.66
C THR A 29 4.81 -9.95 12.02
N ARG A 30 5.68 -10.19 13.03
CA ARG A 30 5.62 -9.56 14.36
C ARG A 30 5.76 -8.03 14.35
N LYS A 31 6.43 -7.44 13.37
CA LYS A 31 6.55 -5.97 13.23
C LYS A 31 5.22 -5.30 12.88
N THR A 32 4.25 -6.07 12.38
CA THR A 32 2.93 -5.54 12.07
C THR A 32 2.01 -5.71 13.27
N VAL A 33 1.49 -4.61 13.80
CA VAL A 33 0.54 -4.63 14.91
C VAL A 33 -0.79 -5.21 14.43
N HIS A 34 -1.13 -6.40 14.89
CA HIS A 34 -2.42 -7.04 14.63
C HIS A 34 -3.34 -6.79 15.82
N ARG A 35 -4.51 -6.20 15.57
CA ARG A 35 -5.59 -6.20 16.56
C ARG A 35 -6.34 -7.51 16.43
N ILE A 36 -6.45 -8.24 17.52
CA ILE A 36 -7.33 -9.40 17.61
C ILE A 36 -8.76 -8.88 17.55
N ASP A 37 -9.55 -9.37 16.61
CA ASP A 37 -10.96 -9.03 16.53
C ASP A 37 -11.79 -9.91 17.50
N THR A 38 -13.10 -9.75 17.48
CA THR A 38 -14.03 -10.54 18.33
C THR A 38 -14.04 -12.02 17.99
N THR A 39 -13.47 -12.44 16.86
CA THR A 39 -13.35 -13.86 16.47
C THR A 39 -12.07 -14.51 16.98
N GLY A 40 -11.13 -13.72 17.52
CA GLY A 40 -9.82 -14.20 17.98
C GLY A 40 -8.81 -14.44 16.86
N GLU A 41 -9.18 -14.28 15.61
CA GLU A 41 -8.33 -14.51 14.44
C GLU A 41 -7.96 -13.20 13.74
N ALA A 42 -6.66 -12.97 13.56
CA ALA A 42 -6.19 -11.86 12.74
C ALA A 42 -6.43 -12.15 11.25
N ASN A 43 -6.92 -11.15 10.49
CA ASN A 43 -7.04 -11.29 9.05
C ASN A 43 -5.64 -11.32 8.40
N PRO A 44 -5.30 -12.35 7.59
CA PRO A 44 -3.97 -12.51 7.00
C PRO A 44 -3.51 -11.33 6.13
N LEU A 45 -4.45 -10.54 5.60
CA LEU A 45 -4.15 -9.35 4.78
C LEU A 45 -3.86 -8.09 5.60
N THR A 46 -3.96 -8.16 6.94
CA THR A 46 -3.71 -7.01 7.82
C THR A 46 -2.26 -6.56 7.71
N GLY A 47 -2.07 -5.27 7.43
CA GLY A 47 -0.74 -4.68 7.28
C GLY A 47 -0.15 -4.75 5.88
N LEU A 48 -0.80 -5.44 4.93
CA LEU A 48 -0.38 -5.52 3.53
C LEU A 48 -1.12 -4.52 2.61
N LEU A 49 -2.29 -4.03 3.02
CA LEU A 49 -3.11 -3.13 2.21
C LEU A 49 -2.84 -1.67 2.58
N PHE A 50 -2.60 -0.85 1.58
CA PHE A 50 -2.35 0.59 1.70
C PHE A 50 -3.22 1.37 0.73
N CYS A 51 -3.62 2.57 1.12
CA CYS A 51 -4.27 3.51 0.22
C CYS A 51 -3.22 4.14 -0.70
N ALA A 52 -3.40 4.06 -2.02
CA ALA A 52 -2.49 4.66 -2.99
C ALA A 52 -2.52 6.20 -2.94
N ASP A 53 -3.70 6.78 -2.63
CA ASP A 53 -3.90 8.24 -2.68
C ASP A 53 -3.26 8.96 -1.47
N CYS A 54 -3.28 8.36 -0.27
CA CYS A 54 -2.78 9.00 0.95
C CYS A 54 -1.66 8.23 1.67
N GLY A 55 -1.25 7.06 1.17
CA GLY A 55 -0.19 6.22 1.75
C GLY A 55 -0.56 5.51 3.05
N ALA A 56 -1.73 5.78 3.63
CA ALA A 56 -2.12 5.19 4.91
C ALA A 56 -2.48 3.72 4.79
N LYS A 57 -2.26 2.95 5.88
CA LYS A 57 -2.72 1.57 5.97
C LYS A 57 -4.25 1.50 5.90
N MET A 58 -4.76 0.42 5.31
CA MET A 58 -6.18 0.13 5.35
C MET A 58 -6.49 -0.79 6.53
N TYR A 59 -7.58 -0.48 7.25
CA TYR A 59 -8.01 -1.24 8.42
C TYR A 59 -9.15 -2.17 8.08
N ASN A 60 -9.07 -3.39 8.59
CA ASN A 60 -10.13 -4.37 8.46
C ASN A 60 -11.29 -4.05 9.42
N HIS A 61 -12.49 -4.07 8.88
CA HIS A 61 -13.74 -3.92 9.62
C HIS A 61 -14.60 -5.15 9.39
N ARG A 62 -14.83 -5.91 10.45
CA ARG A 62 -15.72 -7.06 10.47
C ARG A 62 -16.92 -6.77 11.36
N GLY A 63 -18.08 -7.22 10.98
CA GLY A 63 -19.26 -7.05 11.80
C GLY A 63 -20.54 -7.59 11.18
N ASN A 64 -21.49 -7.86 12.06
CA ASN A 64 -22.84 -8.24 11.72
C ASN A 64 -23.75 -6.98 11.80
N HIS A 65 -24.40 -6.65 10.73
CA HIS A 65 -25.32 -5.54 10.65
C HIS A 65 -26.74 -6.05 10.46
N LYS A 66 -27.67 -5.63 11.33
CA LYS A 66 -29.09 -5.90 11.13
C LYS A 66 -29.60 -5.14 9.91
N THR A 67 -30.26 -5.85 9.02
CA THR A 67 -30.92 -5.25 7.86
C THR A 67 -32.32 -4.77 8.23
N SER A 68 -32.86 -3.81 7.48
CA SER A 68 -34.22 -3.31 7.68
C SER A 68 -35.31 -4.38 7.58
N ASN A 69 -35.02 -5.52 6.97
CA ASN A 69 -35.92 -6.65 6.80
C ASN A 69 -35.73 -7.73 7.90
N GLY A 70 -35.05 -7.41 9.02
CA GLY A 70 -34.82 -8.33 10.14
C GLY A 70 -33.71 -9.37 9.90
N GLY A 71 -33.07 -9.39 8.72
CA GLY A 71 -31.92 -10.27 8.45
C GLY A 71 -30.61 -9.72 9.04
N VAL A 72 -29.57 -10.56 9.02
CA VAL A 72 -28.20 -10.16 9.41
C VAL A 72 -27.33 -10.17 8.18
N ARG A 73 -26.63 -9.06 7.93
CA ARG A 73 -25.61 -8.94 6.89
C ARG A 73 -24.24 -8.94 7.55
N TYR A 74 -23.40 -9.90 7.20
CA TYR A 74 -21.99 -9.92 7.58
C TYR A 74 -21.20 -9.02 6.62
N THR A 75 -20.33 -8.17 7.17
CA THR A 75 -19.37 -7.36 6.43
C THR A 75 -17.97 -7.71 6.86
N ASP A 76 -17.08 -7.88 5.90
CA ASP A 76 -15.63 -8.05 6.09
C ASP A 76 -14.94 -7.26 4.98
N ILE A 77 -14.53 -6.04 5.33
CA ILE A 77 -14.02 -5.04 4.39
C ILE A 77 -12.80 -4.33 4.95
N TYR A 78 -11.96 -3.83 4.06
CA TYR A 78 -10.87 -2.91 4.38
C TYR A 78 -11.24 -1.49 3.99
N ASN A 79 -11.04 -0.54 4.89
CA ASN A 79 -11.28 0.89 4.69
C ASN A 79 -10.00 1.68 4.88
N CYS A 80 -9.84 2.78 4.13
CA CYS A 80 -8.74 3.72 4.31
C CYS A 80 -8.75 4.31 5.73
N ALA A 81 -7.62 4.19 6.45
CA ALA A 81 -7.49 4.69 7.81
C ALA A 81 -7.66 6.21 7.90
N THR A 82 -7.04 6.96 6.99
CA THR A 82 -7.14 8.42 6.95
C THR A 82 -8.57 8.89 6.80
N TYR A 83 -9.35 8.26 5.92
CA TYR A 83 -10.76 8.61 5.75
C TYR A 83 -11.60 8.24 6.98
N THR A 84 -11.37 7.05 7.54
CA THR A 84 -12.18 6.50 8.63
C THR A 84 -11.92 7.22 9.96
N LEU A 85 -10.65 7.56 10.24
CA LEU A 85 -10.25 8.19 11.50
C LEU A 85 -10.40 9.72 11.52
N THR A 86 -10.55 10.36 10.34
CA THR A 86 -10.80 11.81 10.29
C THR A 86 -12.17 12.12 10.85
N LEU A 87 -12.24 13.00 11.84
CA LEU A 87 -13.50 13.44 12.47
C LEU A 87 -14.42 14.07 11.45
N GLN A 88 -15.74 13.95 11.66
CA GLN A 88 -16.74 14.49 10.72
C GLN A 88 -16.66 16.01 10.54
N ARG A 89 -16.10 16.73 11.53
CA ARG A 89 -15.95 18.19 11.50
C ARG A 89 -14.68 18.66 10.78
N GLU A 90 -13.79 17.74 10.44
CA GLU A 90 -12.54 18.05 9.76
C GLU A 90 -12.67 17.80 8.27
N THR A 91 -11.87 18.51 7.47
CA THR A 91 -11.77 18.25 6.03
C THR A 91 -11.15 16.88 5.80
N LYS A 92 -11.86 15.99 5.10
CA LYS A 92 -11.38 14.65 4.77
C LYS A 92 -10.15 14.74 3.87
N LYS A 93 -9.04 14.16 4.32
CA LYS A 93 -7.77 14.11 3.57
C LYS A 93 -7.72 12.99 2.54
N CYS A 94 -8.74 12.14 2.46
CA CYS A 94 -8.85 11.05 1.51
C CYS A 94 -10.31 10.81 1.12
N CYS A 95 -10.53 10.12 0.01
CA CYS A 95 -11.88 9.73 -0.45
C CYS A 95 -12.40 8.48 0.29
N SER A 96 -13.73 8.29 0.26
CA SER A 96 -14.36 7.08 0.80
C SER A 96 -14.20 5.91 -0.16
N HIS A 97 -13.37 4.94 0.20
CA HIS A 97 -13.23 3.70 -0.54
C HIS A 97 -13.02 2.51 0.39
N SER A 98 -13.51 1.38 -0.06
CA SER A 98 -13.42 0.12 0.67
C SER A 98 -13.36 -1.05 -0.29
N VAL A 99 -12.70 -2.11 0.12
CA VAL A 99 -12.60 -3.35 -0.64
C VAL A 99 -12.96 -4.54 0.26
N SER A 100 -13.70 -5.52 -0.28
CA SER A 100 -14.06 -6.70 0.50
C SER A 100 -12.87 -7.66 0.62
N THR A 101 -12.73 -8.27 1.80
CA THR A 101 -11.69 -9.28 2.04
C THR A 101 -11.81 -10.45 1.06
N LYS A 102 -13.04 -10.87 0.76
CA LYS A 102 -13.30 -11.96 -0.19
C LYS A 102 -12.77 -11.62 -1.58
N ALA A 103 -13.14 -10.46 -2.14
CA ALA A 103 -12.68 -10.04 -3.47
C ALA A 103 -11.16 -9.89 -3.52
N MET A 104 -10.54 -9.37 -2.44
CA MET A 104 -9.08 -9.28 -2.36
C MET A 104 -8.40 -10.65 -2.37
N ARG A 105 -8.92 -11.61 -1.61
CA ARG A 105 -8.38 -12.98 -1.61
C ARG A 105 -8.48 -13.64 -2.99
N GLU A 106 -9.60 -13.48 -3.66
CA GLU A 106 -9.80 -14.00 -5.03
C GLU A 106 -8.83 -13.35 -6.03
N LEU A 107 -8.66 -12.03 -5.96
CA LEU A 107 -7.75 -11.30 -6.83
C LEU A 107 -6.27 -11.67 -6.58
N ILE A 108 -5.86 -11.78 -5.31
CA ILE A 108 -4.51 -12.19 -4.93
C ILE A 108 -4.22 -13.60 -5.44
N LEU A 109 -5.13 -14.55 -5.22
CA LEU A 109 -4.97 -15.92 -5.69
C LEU A 109 -4.85 -15.98 -7.21
N TYR A 110 -5.71 -15.25 -7.92
CA TYR A 110 -5.66 -15.13 -9.36
C TYR A 110 -4.30 -14.59 -9.84
N THR A 111 -3.83 -13.50 -9.23
CA THR A 111 -2.55 -12.88 -9.58
C THR A 111 -1.37 -13.82 -9.34
N ILE A 112 -1.29 -14.43 -8.14
CA ILE A 112 -0.20 -15.37 -7.83
C ILE A 112 -0.20 -16.54 -8.81
N ARG A 113 -1.36 -17.13 -9.05
CA ARG A 113 -1.49 -18.27 -9.99
C ARG A 113 -1.05 -17.88 -11.40
N THR A 114 -1.61 -16.81 -11.94
CA THR A 114 -1.33 -16.37 -13.32
C THR A 114 0.15 -16.02 -13.51
N VAL A 115 0.76 -15.32 -12.56
CA VAL A 115 2.19 -14.97 -12.64
C VAL A 115 3.07 -16.20 -12.47
N SER A 116 2.73 -17.12 -11.56
CA SER A 116 3.51 -18.36 -11.35
C SER A 116 3.41 -19.29 -12.55
N GLU A 117 2.23 -19.49 -13.11
CA GLU A 117 2.03 -20.28 -14.33
C GLU A 117 2.82 -19.70 -15.52
N TYR A 118 2.76 -18.37 -15.71
CA TYR A 118 3.53 -17.70 -16.75
C TYR A 118 5.04 -17.85 -16.52
N ALA A 119 5.52 -17.64 -15.30
CA ALA A 119 6.92 -17.76 -14.96
C ALA A 119 7.47 -19.17 -15.19
N ILE A 120 6.69 -20.21 -14.87
CA ILE A 120 7.07 -21.61 -15.09
C ILE A 120 7.04 -21.97 -16.58
N ALA A 121 6.03 -21.50 -17.34
CA ALA A 121 5.88 -21.80 -18.75
C ALA A 121 6.89 -21.06 -19.63
N ASN A 122 7.31 -19.85 -19.26
CA ASN A 122 8.14 -18.96 -20.07
C ASN A 122 9.34 -18.44 -19.25
N GLU A 123 10.13 -19.35 -18.68
CA GLU A 123 11.18 -19.05 -17.68
C GLU A 123 12.18 -17.99 -18.17
N GLU A 124 12.67 -18.09 -19.40
CA GLU A 124 13.66 -17.16 -19.95
C GLU A 124 13.06 -15.78 -20.23
N GLU A 125 11.87 -15.72 -20.83
CA GLU A 125 11.17 -14.46 -21.07
C GLU A 125 10.81 -13.77 -19.75
N PHE A 126 10.37 -14.55 -18.76
CA PHE A 126 10.06 -14.04 -17.43
C PHE A 126 11.31 -13.40 -16.78
N ARG A 127 12.46 -14.12 -16.80
CA ARG A 127 13.72 -13.57 -16.27
C ARG A 127 14.08 -12.26 -16.95
N GLN A 128 14.02 -12.23 -18.28
CA GLN A 128 14.37 -11.05 -19.05
C GLN A 128 13.46 -9.86 -18.69
N ARG A 129 12.16 -10.08 -18.59
CA ARG A 129 11.19 -9.02 -18.19
C ARG A 129 11.41 -8.50 -16.78
N VAL A 130 11.69 -9.40 -15.83
CA VAL A 130 12.01 -8.99 -14.45
C VAL A 130 13.31 -8.19 -14.41
N LEU A 131 14.33 -8.59 -15.15
CA LEU A 131 15.59 -7.87 -15.26
C LEU A 131 15.40 -6.49 -15.91
N ASP A 132 14.62 -6.39 -16.98
CA ASP A 132 14.37 -5.12 -17.67
C ASP A 132 13.56 -4.16 -16.79
N ALA A 133 12.51 -4.65 -16.11
CA ALA A 133 11.72 -3.86 -15.16
C ALA A 133 12.56 -3.40 -13.96
N SER A 134 13.39 -4.28 -13.42
CA SER A 134 14.35 -3.97 -12.34
C SER A 134 15.36 -2.92 -12.81
N ARG A 135 15.93 -3.09 -14.00
CA ARG A 135 16.92 -2.15 -14.58
C ARG A 135 16.34 -0.74 -14.76
N ILE A 136 15.13 -0.61 -15.32
CA ILE A 136 14.47 0.69 -15.50
C ILE A 136 14.25 1.38 -14.15
N LYS A 137 13.75 0.64 -13.16
CA LYS A 137 13.53 1.16 -11.81
C LYS A 137 14.84 1.56 -11.14
N GLN A 138 15.84 0.70 -11.22
CA GLN A 138 17.17 0.92 -10.67
C GLN A 138 17.89 2.09 -11.33
N GLU A 139 17.81 2.25 -12.64
CA GLU A 139 18.42 3.39 -13.35
C GLU A 139 17.80 4.71 -12.90
N ALA A 140 16.47 4.76 -12.69
CA ALA A 140 15.79 5.95 -12.19
C ALA A 140 16.15 6.28 -10.73
N GLU A 141 16.15 5.26 -9.85
CA GLU A 141 16.52 5.41 -8.43
C GLU A 141 18.02 5.72 -8.28
N ALA A 142 18.89 5.00 -8.99
CA ALA A 142 20.33 5.22 -8.98
C ALA A 142 20.70 6.61 -9.53
N LYS A 143 19.98 7.13 -10.52
CA LYS A 143 20.17 8.50 -11.01
C LYS A 143 19.81 9.54 -9.94
N GLY A 144 18.74 9.31 -9.19
CA GLY A 144 18.33 10.13 -8.05
C GLY A 144 19.37 10.10 -6.93
N LEU A 145 19.83 8.90 -6.57
CA LEU A 145 20.82 8.66 -5.54
C LEU A 145 22.18 9.25 -5.91
N LYS A 146 22.65 9.01 -7.16
CA LYS A 146 23.88 9.63 -7.70
C LYS A 146 23.84 11.15 -7.63
N LYS A 147 22.68 11.76 -7.91
CA LYS A 147 22.51 13.22 -7.82
C LYS A 147 22.57 13.72 -6.37
N LYS A 148 21.94 12.99 -5.42
CA LYS A 148 22.04 13.30 -3.97
C LYS A 148 23.48 13.17 -3.48
N LEU A 149 24.13 12.07 -3.80
CA LEU A 149 25.52 11.80 -3.43
C LEU A 149 26.49 12.87 -3.99
N ALA A 150 26.31 13.27 -5.25
CA ALA A 150 27.13 14.33 -5.85
C ALA A 150 26.92 15.68 -5.13
N LYS A 151 25.68 16.00 -4.74
CA LYS A 151 25.35 17.21 -3.98
C LYS A 151 25.97 17.16 -2.57
N ALA A 152 25.86 16.04 -1.87
CA ALA A 152 26.45 15.85 -0.54
C ALA A 152 27.98 15.96 -0.58
N LYS A 153 28.64 15.28 -1.53
CA LYS A 153 30.10 15.37 -1.74
C LYS A 153 30.56 16.79 -2.08
N LYS A 154 29.80 17.51 -2.91
CA LYS A 154 30.09 18.89 -3.24
C LYS A 154 30.02 19.78 -2.00
N ARG A 155 28.96 19.63 -1.19
CA ARG A 155 28.78 20.40 0.04
C ARG A 155 29.88 20.09 1.06
N TYR A 156 30.25 18.84 1.20
CA TYR A 156 31.36 18.40 2.07
C TYR A 156 32.67 19.09 1.65
N ALA A 157 33.02 19.11 0.37
CA ALA A 157 34.20 19.80 -0.13
C ALA A 157 34.13 21.33 0.03
N GLU A 158 32.94 21.94 -0.06
CA GLU A 158 32.74 23.37 0.24
C GLU A 158 33.01 23.66 1.72
N LEU A 159 32.59 22.80 2.63
CA LEU A 159 32.86 22.94 4.07
C LEU A 159 34.36 22.86 4.39
N ASP A 160 35.12 21.98 3.75
CA ASP A 160 36.59 21.93 3.89
C ASP A 160 37.24 23.29 3.55
N VAL A 161 36.75 23.92 2.47
CA VAL A 161 37.25 25.26 2.07
C VAL A 161 36.82 26.32 3.07
N LEU A 162 35.61 26.23 3.60
CA LEU A 162 35.09 27.21 4.59
C LEU A 162 35.82 27.09 5.93
N ILE A 163 36.07 25.87 6.42
CA ILE A 163 36.85 25.62 7.65
C ILE A 163 38.26 26.18 7.51
N LYS A 164 38.90 25.95 6.36
CA LYS A 164 40.23 26.51 6.09
C LYS A 164 40.23 28.04 6.11
N LYS A 165 39.26 28.69 5.47
CA LYS A 165 39.12 30.14 5.47
C LYS A 165 38.79 30.70 6.86
N LEU A 166 37.98 29.99 7.64
CA LEU A 166 37.65 30.32 9.03
C LEU A 166 38.91 30.32 9.88
N TYR A 167 39.77 29.31 9.76
CA TYR A 167 41.06 29.22 10.44
C TYR A 167 42.01 30.37 10.04
N GLU A 168 42.14 30.66 8.73
CA GLU A 168 42.91 31.78 8.23
C GLU A 168 42.44 33.13 8.78
N SER A 169 41.11 33.31 8.86
CA SER A 169 40.51 34.55 9.41
C SER A 169 40.73 34.69 10.91
N TYR A 170 40.73 33.59 11.65
CA TYR A 170 41.06 33.54 13.06
C TYR A 170 42.55 33.86 13.30
N ALA A 171 43.43 33.20 12.53
CA ALA A 171 44.89 33.45 12.63
C ALA A 171 45.30 34.89 12.26
N MET A 172 44.45 35.59 11.47
CA MET A 172 44.63 37.00 11.14
C MET A 172 43.93 37.97 12.13
N GLU A 173 43.43 37.47 13.26
CA GLU A 173 42.70 38.21 14.28
C GLU A 173 41.44 38.98 13.79
N LYS A 174 40.87 38.53 12.66
CA LYS A 174 39.69 39.14 12.03
C LYS A 174 38.37 38.72 12.70
N ILE A 175 38.39 37.61 13.45
CA ILE A 175 37.24 37.09 14.18
C ILE A 175 37.65 36.73 15.60
N SER A 176 36.69 36.83 16.53
CA SER A 176 36.93 36.49 17.95
C SER A 176 36.96 34.97 18.11
N GLU A 177 37.71 34.50 19.14
CA GLU A 177 37.78 33.07 19.52
C GLU A 177 36.40 32.43 19.68
N HIS A 178 35.51 33.05 20.43
CA HIS A 178 34.14 32.59 20.63
C HIS A 178 33.39 32.36 19.32
N ARG A 179 33.58 33.25 18.33
CA ARG A 179 32.91 33.11 17.03
C ARG A 179 33.56 32.06 16.17
N PHE A 180 34.87 31.86 16.30
CA PHE A 180 35.60 30.78 15.67
C PHE A 180 35.13 29.43 16.19
N ASP A 181 35.07 29.22 17.49
CA ASP A 181 34.63 27.97 18.12
C ASP A 181 33.21 27.61 17.75
N MET A 182 32.29 28.58 17.76
CA MET A 182 30.90 28.38 17.40
C MET A 182 30.75 27.92 15.92
N LEU A 183 31.40 28.60 15.00
CA LEU A 183 31.31 28.26 13.56
C LEU A 183 32.09 26.99 13.23
N SER A 184 33.20 26.72 13.90
CA SER A 184 33.96 25.48 13.72
C SER A 184 33.11 24.27 14.14
N ALA A 185 32.50 24.33 15.32
CA ALA A 185 31.62 23.28 15.81
C ALA A 185 30.42 23.02 14.88
N GLU A 186 29.81 24.08 14.33
CA GLU A 186 28.69 23.97 13.38
C GLU A 186 29.12 23.30 12.07
N TYR A 187 30.26 23.69 11.51
CA TYR A 187 30.78 23.09 10.27
C TYR A 187 31.25 21.65 10.46
N GLU A 188 31.87 21.33 11.60
CA GLU A 188 32.29 19.96 11.92
C GLU A 188 31.08 19.05 12.10
N GLN A 189 30.02 19.53 12.74
CA GLN A 189 28.79 18.77 12.87
C GLN A 189 28.13 18.51 11.50
N GLU A 190 28.03 19.54 10.64
CA GLU A 190 27.49 19.38 9.27
C GLU A 190 28.34 18.41 8.46
N GLN A 191 29.68 18.41 8.59
CA GLN A 191 30.55 17.45 7.94
C GLN A 191 30.30 16.03 8.41
N ALA A 192 30.17 15.78 9.71
CA ALA A 192 29.90 14.45 10.26
C ALA A 192 28.56 13.91 9.78
N GLU A 193 27.52 14.76 9.71
CA GLU A 193 26.22 14.38 9.17
C GLU A 193 26.30 14.01 7.67
N LEU A 194 27.00 14.83 6.88
CA LEU A 194 27.20 14.56 5.46
C LEU A 194 28.03 13.31 5.21
N GLU A 195 29.03 13.02 6.01
CA GLU A 195 29.84 11.82 5.91
C GLU A 195 29.02 10.55 6.13
N SER A 196 28.14 10.57 7.14
CA SER A 196 27.20 9.48 7.41
C SER A 196 26.23 9.24 6.24
N VAL A 197 25.70 10.33 5.65
CA VAL A 197 24.80 10.27 4.49
C VAL A 197 25.53 9.74 3.26
N ILE A 198 26.76 10.19 3.00
CA ILE A 198 27.58 9.73 1.88
C ILE A 198 27.88 8.22 2.00
N ALA A 199 28.23 7.77 3.21
CA ALA A 199 28.49 6.35 3.45
C ALA A 199 27.23 5.49 3.23
N ALA A 200 26.08 5.91 3.75
CA ALA A 200 24.79 5.22 3.58
C ALA A 200 24.38 5.16 2.11
N ASP A 201 24.41 6.30 1.39
CA ASP A 201 24.04 6.38 -0.03
C ASP A 201 25.00 5.55 -0.93
N GLN A 202 26.28 5.39 -0.55
CA GLN A 202 27.22 4.54 -1.26
C GLN A 202 26.91 3.05 -1.09
N VAL A 203 26.61 2.60 0.13
CA VAL A 203 26.19 1.21 0.41
C VAL A 203 24.90 0.88 -0.32
N GLU A 204 23.92 1.81 -0.33
CA GLU A 204 22.67 1.62 -1.05
C GLU A 204 22.92 1.46 -2.56
N LEU A 205 23.85 2.22 -3.13
CA LEU A 205 24.20 2.15 -4.55
C LEU A 205 24.91 0.83 -4.92
N GLU A 206 25.67 0.23 -4.01
CA GLU A 206 26.27 -1.09 -4.17
C GLU A 206 25.23 -2.23 -4.14
N ILE A 207 24.21 -2.11 -3.28
CA ILE A 207 23.10 -3.07 -3.19
C ILE A 207 22.31 -3.12 -4.51
N PHE A 208 22.14 -2.00 -5.22
CA PHE A 208 21.47 -1.97 -6.53
C PHE A 208 22.19 -2.81 -7.61
N HIS A 209 23.46 -3.10 -7.45
CA HIS A 209 24.21 -3.92 -8.41
C HIS A 209 24.09 -5.44 -8.16
N ALA A 210 23.45 -5.88 -7.06
CA ALA A 210 23.37 -7.29 -6.65
C ALA A 210 22.11 -8.05 -7.17
N ASP A 211 21.29 -7.46 -8.03
CA ASP A 211 19.89 -7.87 -8.26
C ASP A 211 19.64 -8.95 -9.33
N ALA A 212 20.66 -9.66 -9.82
CA ALA A 212 20.46 -10.76 -10.78
C ALA A 212 19.68 -11.98 -10.21
N THR A 213 19.52 -12.04 -8.89
CA THR A 213 18.95 -13.22 -8.20
C THR A 213 17.43 -13.15 -7.93
N ARG A 214 16.78 -12.03 -8.18
CA ARG A 214 15.36 -11.82 -7.80
C ARG A 214 14.38 -12.68 -8.61
N ALA A 215 14.60 -12.78 -9.92
CA ALA A 215 13.76 -13.64 -10.76
C ALA A 215 13.88 -15.11 -10.37
N ASP A 216 15.11 -15.56 -10.06
CA ASP A 216 15.37 -16.93 -9.64
C ASP A 216 14.73 -17.23 -8.28
N GLN A 217 14.75 -16.28 -7.33
CA GLN A 217 14.07 -16.42 -6.04
C GLN A 217 12.56 -16.57 -6.20
N PHE A 218 11.94 -15.79 -7.09
CA PHE A 218 10.52 -15.94 -7.40
C PHE A 218 10.23 -17.29 -8.08
N MET A 219 11.09 -17.75 -8.98
CA MET A 219 10.96 -19.04 -9.64
C MET A 219 11.01 -20.22 -8.66
N VAL A 220 11.93 -20.17 -7.69
CA VAL A 220 12.02 -21.18 -6.61
C VAL A 220 10.72 -21.17 -5.81
N LEU A 221 10.21 -20.00 -5.45
CA LEU A 221 8.94 -19.86 -4.72
C LEU A 221 7.75 -20.38 -5.52
N ALA A 222 7.66 -20.05 -6.81
CA ALA A 222 6.60 -20.53 -7.71
C ALA A 222 6.63 -22.05 -7.88
N LYS A 223 7.82 -22.66 -7.96
CA LYS A 223 7.99 -24.12 -8.06
C LYS A 223 7.71 -24.85 -6.73
N LYS A 224 7.91 -24.17 -5.59
CA LYS A 224 7.58 -24.71 -4.24
C LYS A 224 6.07 -24.88 -4.05
N HIS A 225 5.29 -23.94 -4.57
CA HIS A 225 3.82 -23.96 -4.47
C HIS A 225 3.22 -24.50 -5.78
N THR A 226 2.82 -25.77 -5.78
CA THR A 226 2.23 -26.43 -6.96
C THR A 226 0.70 -26.39 -6.95
N ASP A 227 0.09 -26.14 -5.79
CA ASP A 227 -1.36 -26.08 -5.63
C ASP A 227 -1.83 -24.64 -5.38
N PHE A 228 -2.52 -24.07 -6.36
CA PHE A 228 -3.14 -22.74 -6.31
C PHE A 228 -4.68 -22.84 -6.26
N SER A 229 -5.23 -23.90 -5.67
CA SER A 229 -6.69 -24.05 -5.48
C SER A 229 -7.22 -23.09 -4.43
N GLU A 230 -6.49 -22.89 -3.33
CA GLU A 230 -6.87 -22.02 -2.21
C GLU A 230 -5.73 -21.11 -1.78
N LEU A 231 -6.08 -19.86 -1.42
CA LEU A 231 -5.12 -18.91 -0.88
C LEU A 231 -4.86 -19.18 0.58
N THR A 232 -3.66 -19.67 0.90
CA THR A 232 -3.21 -19.92 2.27
C THR A 232 -2.48 -18.71 2.87
N THR A 233 -2.44 -18.63 4.20
CA THR A 233 -1.68 -17.57 4.89
C THR A 233 -0.18 -17.61 4.58
N PRO A 234 0.50 -18.76 4.54
CA PRO A 234 1.88 -18.84 4.07
C PRO A 234 2.07 -18.25 2.67
N MET A 235 1.21 -18.60 1.71
CA MET A 235 1.30 -18.04 0.35
C MET A 235 1.19 -16.51 0.36
N ILE A 236 0.26 -15.94 1.12
CA ILE A 236 0.14 -14.48 1.23
C ILE A 236 1.46 -13.89 1.74
N ASN A 237 2.02 -14.47 2.79
CA ASN A 237 3.24 -13.97 3.41
C ASN A 237 4.49 -14.19 2.56
N GLU A 238 4.56 -15.23 1.76
CA GLU A 238 5.70 -15.54 0.91
C GLU A 238 5.66 -14.75 -0.42
N PHE A 239 4.49 -14.59 -1.04
CA PHE A 239 4.35 -13.95 -2.34
C PHE A 239 4.08 -12.44 -2.29
N ILE A 240 3.34 -11.95 -1.30
CA ILE A 240 2.88 -10.55 -1.29
C ILE A 240 3.82 -9.66 -0.48
N GLU A 241 4.27 -8.57 -1.10
CA GLU A 241 5.00 -7.50 -0.43
C GLU A 241 4.04 -6.44 0.12
N LYS A 242 3.21 -5.89 -0.76
CA LYS A 242 2.19 -4.87 -0.43
C LYS A 242 1.13 -4.80 -1.52
N ILE A 243 0.00 -4.21 -1.18
CA ILE A 243 -1.11 -3.97 -2.11
C ILE A 243 -1.52 -2.51 -2.00
N LEU A 244 -1.56 -1.79 -3.12
CA LEU A 244 -2.02 -0.42 -3.21
C LEU A 244 -3.44 -0.39 -3.77
N ILE A 245 -4.33 0.33 -3.09
CA ILE A 245 -5.73 0.47 -3.47
C ILE A 245 -6.00 1.94 -3.74
N HIS A 246 -6.31 2.26 -5.00
CA HIS A 246 -6.65 3.61 -5.44
C HIS A 246 -8.08 3.98 -5.05
N GLY A 247 -8.34 5.28 -4.97
CA GLY A 247 -9.70 5.79 -4.84
C GLY A 247 -10.55 5.38 -6.05
N PRO A 248 -11.87 5.26 -5.85
CA PRO A 248 -12.75 4.89 -6.94
C PRO A 248 -12.90 6.02 -7.95
N GLU A 249 -12.75 5.67 -9.21
CA GLU A 249 -13.02 6.54 -10.35
C GLU A 249 -14.31 6.13 -11.06
N LYS A 250 -14.92 7.07 -11.79
CA LYS A 250 -16.03 6.76 -12.65
C LYS A 250 -15.58 6.75 -14.10
N ILE A 251 -15.51 5.56 -14.66
CA ILE A 251 -15.20 5.36 -16.09
C ILE A 251 -16.48 4.88 -16.76
N ASP A 252 -16.96 5.59 -17.78
CA ASP A 252 -18.21 5.28 -18.50
C ASP A 252 -19.45 5.11 -17.59
N GLY A 253 -19.49 5.86 -16.49
CA GLY A 253 -20.58 5.78 -15.49
C GLY A 253 -20.48 4.57 -14.55
N GLU A 254 -19.47 3.72 -14.69
CA GLU A 254 -19.15 2.64 -13.77
C GLU A 254 -18.12 3.10 -12.74
N ARG A 255 -18.36 2.70 -11.49
CA ARG A 255 -17.40 2.93 -10.43
C ARG A 255 -16.35 1.82 -10.50
N THR A 256 -15.15 2.18 -10.94
CA THR A 256 -13.98 1.31 -11.01
C THR A 256 -13.00 1.67 -9.91
N MET A 257 -12.16 0.74 -9.54
CA MET A 257 -11.10 0.92 -8.54
C MET A 257 -9.87 0.17 -9.00
N GLU A 258 -8.78 0.88 -9.18
CA GLU A 258 -7.50 0.26 -9.53
C GLU A 258 -6.87 -0.34 -8.27
N ILE A 259 -6.32 -1.55 -8.41
CA ILE A 259 -5.63 -2.28 -7.35
C ILE A 259 -4.30 -2.77 -7.91
N GLU A 260 -3.22 -2.39 -7.26
CA GLU A 260 -1.87 -2.81 -7.63
C GLU A 260 -1.36 -3.81 -6.59
N ILE A 261 -0.98 -4.99 -7.05
CA ILE A 261 -0.39 -6.05 -6.21
C ILE A 261 1.11 -6.10 -6.49
N TYR A 262 1.89 -5.88 -5.44
CA TYR A 262 3.34 -5.99 -5.47
C TYR A 262 3.75 -7.35 -4.91
N LEU A 263 4.37 -8.15 -5.76
CA LEU A 263 4.89 -9.45 -5.40
C LEU A 263 6.33 -9.31 -4.86
N LYS A 264 6.68 -10.14 -3.90
CA LYS A 264 8.06 -10.19 -3.38
C LYS A 264 9.01 -10.57 -4.50
N PHE A 265 10.19 -10.01 -4.45
CA PHE A 265 11.28 -10.16 -5.44
C PHE A 265 11.06 -9.45 -6.77
N ILE A 266 9.84 -9.49 -7.36
CA ILE A 266 9.58 -8.99 -8.72
C ILE A 266 8.77 -7.70 -8.77
N GLY A 267 8.16 -7.27 -7.65
CA GLY A 267 7.33 -6.07 -7.60
C GLY A 267 5.98 -6.22 -8.31
N LYS A 268 5.48 -5.16 -8.95
CA LYS A 268 4.30 -5.21 -9.82
C LYS A 268 4.71 -5.87 -11.14
N PHE A 269 4.09 -6.97 -11.46
CA PHE A 269 4.35 -7.73 -12.68
C PHE A 269 3.05 -7.92 -13.47
N ASP A 270 3.02 -7.39 -14.68
CA ASP A 270 1.90 -7.55 -15.60
C ASP A 270 2.21 -8.69 -16.57
N VAL A 271 1.45 -9.77 -16.44
CA VAL A 271 1.55 -10.92 -17.37
C VAL A 271 1.07 -10.46 -18.73
N PRO A 272 1.84 -10.73 -19.83
CA PRO A 272 1.36 -10.45 -21.16
C PRO A 272 0.11 -11.30 -21.44
N MET A 273 -1.03 -10.65 -21.50
CA MET A 273 -2.27 -11.33 -21.89
C MET A 273 -2.32 -11.41 -23.41
N PRO A 274 -2.69 -12.57 -23.98
CA PRO A 274 -3.01 -12.64 -25.40
C PRO A 274 -4.15 -11.65 -25.72
N GLU A 275 -4.15 -11.12 -26.93
CA GLU A 275 -5.25 -10.26 -27.36
C GLU A 275 -6.58 -10.99 -27.14
N PRO A 276 -7.59 -10.34 -26.54
CA PRO A 276 -8.86 -10.99 -26.24
C PRO A 276 -9.52 -11.45 -27.53
N THR A 277 -10.00 -12.67 -27.53
CA THR A 277 -10.69 -13.25 -28.65
C THR A 277 -11.97 -12.47 -28.99
N PRO A 278 -12.43 -12.48 -30.24
CA PRO A 278 -13.69 -11.82 -30.60
C PRO A 278 -14.90 -12.27 -29.75
N GLU A 279 -14.89 -13.54 -29.30
CA GLU A 279 -15.93 -14.07 -28.41
C GLU A 279 -15.86 -13.47 -27.01
N GLU A 280 -14.66 -13.28 -26.44
CA GLU A 280 -14.44 -12.64 -25.16
C GLU A 280 -14.82 -11.15 -25.19
N ILE A 281 -14.49 -10.46 -26.29
CA ILE A 281 -14.90 -9.07 -26.51
C ILE A 281 -16.43 -8.98 -26.54
N ALA A 282 -17.10 -9.86 -27.30
CA ALA A 282 -18.56 -9.88 -27.40
C ALA A 282 -19.22 -10.20 -26.04
N ALA A 283 -18.65 -11.13 -25.27
CA ALA A 283 -19.13 -11.48 -23.94
C ALA A 283 -18.98 -10.30 -22.95
N ALA A 284 -17.85 -9.59 -22.98
CA ALA A 284 -17.60 -8.40 -22.17
C ALA A 284 -18.58 -7.27 -22.52
N GLU A 285 -18.84 -7.04 -23.80
CA GLU A 285 -19.84 -6.05 -24.23
C GLU A 285 -21.26 -6.42 -23.79
N ALA A 286 -21.63 -7.70 -23.88
CA ALA A 286 -22.95 -8.19 -23.44
C ALA A 286 -23.12 -8.00 -21.91
N ASP A 287 -22.07 -8.29 -21.13
CA ASP A 287 -22.07 -8.08 -19.68
C ASP A 287 -22.18 -6.59 -19.34
N ARG A 288 -21.46 -5.72 -20.05
CA ARG A 288 -21.54 -4.26 -19.91
C ARG A 288 -22.96 -3.75 -20.20
N LYS A 289 -23.61 -4.21 -21.27
CA LYS A 289 -25.02 -3.88 -21.60
C LYS A 289 -25.96 -4.36 -20.49
N ARG A 290 -25.77 -5.58 -19.98
CA ARG A 290 -26.57 -6.13 -18.88
C ARG A 290 -26.43 -5.29 -17.59
N ARG A 291 -25.21 -4.89 -17.23
CA ARG A 291 -24.96 -4.03 -16.05
C ARG A 291 -25.60 -2.64 -16.22
N ALA A 292 -25.51 -2.06 -17.41
CA ALA A 292 -26.14 -0.78 -17.73
C ALA A 292 -27.66 -0.84 -17.57
N ALA A 293 -28.31 -1.86 -18.12
CA ALA A 293 -29.76 -2.09 -17.99
C ALA A 293 -30.20 -2.28 -16.52
N ASN A 294 -29.42 -3.03 -15.74
CA ASN A 294 -29.68 -3.20 -14.31
C ASN A 294 -29.53 -1.90 -13.51
N ARG A 295 -28.57 -1.04 -13.84
CA ARG A 295 -28.42 0.28 -13.23
C ARG A 295 -29.62 1.17 -13.52
N GLU A 296 -30.07 1.20 -14.77
CA GLU A 296 -31.25 1.99 -15.15
C GLU A 296 -32.50 1.50 -14.43
N LYS A 297 -32.71 0.19 -14.36
CA LYS A 297 -33.81 -0.42 -13.60
C LYS A 297 -33.79 -0.02 -12.11
N TYR A 298 -32.57 -0.02 -11.51
CA TYR A 298 -32.38 0.39 -10.12
C TYR A 298 -32.67 1.91 -9.92
N ALA A 299 -32.16 2.74 -10.82
CA ALA A 299 -32.39 4.18 -10.80
C ALA A 299 -33.88 4.52 -10.90
N ARG A 300 -34.62 3.88 -11.83
CA ARG A 300 -36.10 4.03 -11.96
C ARG A 300 -36.80 3.60 -10.68
N LYS A 301 -36.40 2.48 -10.07
CA LYS A 301 -36.99 2.01 -8.79
C LYS A 301 -36.71 2.98 -7.64
N LYS A 302 -35.49 3.56 -7.59
CA LYS A 302 -35.12 4.56 -6.59
C LYS A 302 -35.94 5.84 -6.74
N ALA A 303 -36.05 6.37 -7.97
CA ALA A 303 -36.83 7.57 -8.28
C ALA A 303 -38.30 7.40 -7.89
N ARG A 304 -38.89 6.23 -8.21
CA ARG A 304 -40.30 5.92 -7.81
C ARG A 304 -40.49 5.89 -6.28
N ARG A 305 -39.49 5.39 -5.53
CA ARG A 305 -39.51 5.39 -4.05
C ARG A 305 -39.41 6.81 -3.47
N GLU A 306 -38.57 7.65 -4.08
CA GLU A 306 -38.38 9.03 -3.66
C GLU A 306 -39.65 9.87 -3.95
N GLN A 307 -40.30 9.67 -5.11
CA GLN A 307 -41.59 10.28 -5.44
C GLN A 307 -42.67 9.87 -4.45
N GLY A 308 -42.81 8.57 -4.14
CA GLY A 308 -43.79 8.12 -3.15
C GLY A 308 -43.59 8.72 -1.75
N LYS A 309 -42.32 8.87 -1.31
CA LYS A 309 -42.05 9.56 -0.04
C LYS A 309 -42.38 11.04 -0.05
N LEU A 310 -42.16 11.71 -1.18
CA LEU A 310 -42.51 13.12 -1.34
C LEU A 310 -44.04 13.31 -1.33
N GLU A 311 -44.78 12.42 -1.99
CA GLU A 311 -46.24 12.42 -1.99
C GLU A 311 -46.83 12.20 -0.58
N GLU A 312 -46.24 11.24 0.19
CA GLU A 312 -46.60 11.03 1.60
C GLU A 312 -46.36 12.28 2.47
N GLN A 313 -45.18 12.93 2.28
CA GLN A 313 -44.87 14.16 3.02
C GLN A 313 -45.79 15.31 2.66
N LEU A 314 -46.15 15.48 1.38
CA LEU A 314 -47.11 16.49 0.93
C LEU A 314 -48.51 16.23 1.48
N ALA A 315 -48.93 14.97 1.54
CA ALA A 315 -50.20 14.59 2.13
C ALA A 315 -50.26 14.91 3.64
N GLN A 316 -49.19 14.59 4.38
CA GLN A 316 -49.12 14.94 5.82
C GLN A 316 -49.18 16.46 6.06
N VAL A 317 -48.45 17.26 5.27
CA VAL A 317 -48.45 18.71 5.39
C VAL A 317 -49.86 19.26 5.04
N ALA A 318 -50.55 18.66 4.07
CA ALA A 318 -51.93 19.06 3.72
C ALA A 318 -52.93 18.75 4.85
N GLU A 319 -52.82 17.59 5.51
CA GLU A 319 -53.64 17.22 6.67
C GLU A 319 -53.37 18.15 7.86
N GLU A 320 -52.10 18.46 8.18
CA GLU A 320 -51.74 19.40 9.24
C GLU A 320 -52.27 20.82 8.97
N THR A 321 -52.23 21.28 7.71
CA THR A 321 -52.76 22.61 7.33
C THR A 321 -54.30 22.68 7.46
N ILE A 322 -55.01 21.61 7.16
CA ILE A 322 -56.49 21.53 7.32
C ILE A 322 -56.83 21.53 8.82
N SER A 323 -56.15 20.74 9.65
CA SER A 323 -56.33 20.69 11.09
C SER A 323 -56.15 22.06 11.78
N VAL A 324 -55.09 22.79 11.39
CA VAL A 324 -54.80 24.14 11.92
C VAL A 324 -55.86 25.15 11.46
N ALA A 325 -56.39 25.03 10.25
CA ALA A 325 -57.48 25.90 9.76
C ALA A 325 -58.82 25.63 10.47
N GLU A 326 -59.09 24.38 10.83
CA GLU A 326 -60.29 24.01 11.60
C GLU A 326 -60.24 24.51 13.06
N GLU A 327 -59.03 24.46 13.70
CA GLU A 327 -58.84 25.01 15.06
C GLU A 327 -58.95 26.55 15.13
N GLN A 328 -58.63 27.25 14.04
CA GLN A 328 -58.77 28.71 13.98
C GLN A 328 -60.24 29.23 13.69
N THR A 329 -61.11 28.33 13.32
CA THR A 329 -62.51 28.67 13.00
C THR A 329 -63.55 28.23 14.07
N ALA A 330 -63.03 27.51 15.13
CA ALA A 330 -63.86 27.14 16.30
C ALA A 330 -63.62 28.09 17.47
#